data_52999e9140504290605f2493ad12b345
#
_entry.id   52999e9140504290605f2493ad12b345
#
_cell.length_a   1.000
_cell.length_b   1.000
_cell.length_c   1.000
_cell.angle_alpha   90.00
_cell.angle_beta   90.00
_cell.angle_gamma   90.00
#
_symmetry.space_group_name_H-M   'P 1'
#
loop_
_entity.id
_entity.type
_entity.pdbx_description
1 polymer ?
#
loop_
_entity_poly.entity_id
_entity_poly.type
_entity_poly.pdbx_seq_one_letter_code
_entity_poly.pdbx_strand_id
1 'polypeptide(L)'
;VATDGYVSNILRTGDMNGKLGTTLLLHNIPTIPSKRILLVGLGQEKECNSKAFRTAVLSAMNALLRTAVSEVGLFLLDVSLKDRDLSWKISQTAMLASECVYRFDALKSKSEGDLPSLNKVTFYLSDRAYLKMAEIALAQGKAIAQGMKVAKDLGNLAPNICTPSYLAKRAVDMGKSHKLKVSVLGQKEMEKLKMGALLAVAKGSHQPAKLIALEYRGLAKTEKPIV
;
A
#
# COMPACT_ATOMS: atom_id res chain seq x y z
N VAL A 1 30.42 19.28 0.69
CA VAL A 1 29.43 18.30 1.11
C VAL A 1 28.18 19.05 1.55
N ALA A 2 26.98 18.62 1.10
CA ALA A 2 25.74 19.41 1.20
C ALA A 2 25.33 19.86 2.62
N THR A 3 25.79 19.21 3.68
CA THR A 3 25.45 19.53 5.09
C THR A 3 26.60 20.13 5.88
N ASP A 4 27.70 20.53 5.22
CA ASP A 4 28.91 21.06 5.86
C ASP A 4 29.40 20.22 7.08
N GLY A 5 29.29 18.91 6.96
CA GLY A 5 29.67 17.95 8.01
C GLY A 5 28.66 17.79 9.17
N TYR A 6 27.56 18.54 9.19
CA TYR A 6 26.58 18.51 10.29
C TYR A 6 26.03 17.09 10.55
N VAL A 7 25.53 16.42 9.49
CA VAL A 7 25.01 15.04 9.61
C VAL A 7 26.12 14.07 10.06
N SER A 8 27.34 14.21 9.52
CA SER A 8 28.47 13.37 9.91
C SER A 8 28.84 13.55 11.39
N ASN A 9 28.73 14.75 11.92
CA ASN A 9 28.99 15.01 13.34
C ASN A 9 27.92 14.33 14.23
N ILE A 10 26.64 14.45 13.89
CA ILE A 10 25.56 13.77 14.61
C ILE A 10 25.75 12.24 14.62
N LEU A 11 26.14 11.66 13.49
CA LEU A 11 26.41 10.22 13.43
C LEU A 11 27.61 9.81 14.32
N ARG A 12 28.61 10.68 14.48
CA ARG A 12 29.77 10.43 15.37
C ARG A 12 29.40 10.51 16.85
N THR A 13 28.41 11.31 17.25
CA THR A 13 27.91 11.37 18.63
C THR A 13 27.19 10.12 19.08
N GLY A 14 26.84 9.25 18.14
CA GLY A 14 26.16 7.98 18.43
C GLY A 14 24.62 8.07 18.51
N ASP A 15 24.04 9.24 18.22
CA ASP A 15 22.57 9.44 18.23
C ASP A 15 21.85 8.54 17.24
N MET A 16 22.57 8.07 16.21
CA MET A 16 22.07 7.09 15.25
C MET A 16 23.18 6.10 14.87
N ASN A 17 22.91 4.82 15.06
CA ASN A 17 23.84 3.73 14.76
C ASN A 17 23.58 3.00 13.45
N GLY A 18 22.60 3.44 12.66
CA GLY A 18 22.24 2.86 11.37
C GLY A 18 21.58 1.48 11.41
N LYS A 19 21.25 0.93 12.59
CA LYS A 19 20.50 -0.34 12.68
C LYS A 19 19.21 -0.25 11.88
N LEU A 20 18.83 -1.37 11.27
CA LEU A 20 17.64 -1.45 10.41
C LEU A 20 16.39 -0.91 11.13
N GLY A 21 15.72 0.03 10.48
CA GLY A 21 14.48 0.61 10.98
C GLY A 21 14.63 1.69 12.05
N THR A 22 15.86 2.01 12.49
CA THR A 22 16.08 3.19 13.35
C THR A 22 15.84 4.46 12.57
N THR A 23 15.29 5.50 13.21
CA THR A 23 15.01 6.79 12.58
C THR A 23 15.48 7.93 13.45
N LEU A 24 16.02 8.97 12.84
CA LEU A 24 16.42 10.20 13.50
C LEU A 24 15.92 11.41 12.69
N LEU A 25 15.07 12.23 13.29
CA LEU A 25 14.54 13.44 12.66
C LEU A 25 15.39 14.64 13.07
N LEU A 26 16.00 15.28 12.10
CA LEU A 26 16.82 16.46 12.25
C LEU A 26 16.04 17.69 11.79
N HIS A 27 16.21 18.80 12.51
CA HIS A 27 15.56 20.08 12.24
C HIS A 27 16.57 21.16 11.89
N ASN A 28 16.19 22.07 10.99
CA ASN A 28 16.93 23.30 10.68
C ASN A 28 18.41 23.07 10.40
N ILE A 29 18.71 22.13 9.49
CA ILE A 29 20.09 21.84 9.11
C ILE A 29 20.64 23.02 8.30
N PRO A 30 21.78 23.60 8.70
CA PRO A 30 22.43 24.66 7.94
C PRO A 30 22.67 24.22 6.49
N THR A 31 22.61 25.15 5.54
CA THR A 31 22.90 24.95 4.12
C THR A 31 21.90 24.09 3.32
N ILE A 32 20.87 23.54 3.95
CA ILE A 32 19.84 22.77 3.26
C ILE A 32 18.50 23.51 3.26
N PRO A 33 17.80 23.67 2.11
CA PRO A 33 16.51 24.33 2.03
C PRO A 33 15.40 23.62 2.79
N SER A 34 15.53 22.29 2.98
CA SER A 34 14.55 21.49 3.70
C SER A 34 14.57 21.81 5.19
N LYS A 35 13.39 22.09 5.77
CA LYS A 35 13.24 22.35 7.21
C LYS A 35 13.59 21.14 8.07
N ARG A 36 13.50 19.93 7.53
CA ARG A 36 13.71 18.67 8.27
C ARG A 36 14.36 17.64 7.37
N ILE A 37 15.20 16.79 7.93
CA ILE A 37 15.73 15.58 7.32
C ILE A 37 15.44 14.41 8.23
N LEU A 38 14.84 13.35 7.71
CA LEU A 38 14.67 12.09 8.41
C LEU A 38 15.77 11.13 7.93
N LEU A 39 16.66 10.76 8.83
CA LEU A 39 17.62 9.68 8.61
C LEU A 39 16.96 8.35 8.94
N VAL A 40 17.24 7.33 8.13
CA VAL A 40 16.66 5.99 8.28
C VAL A 40 17.79 4.96 8.24
N GLY A 41 17.87 4.11 9.26
CA GLY A 41 18.82 3.01 9.33
C GLY A 41 18.43 1.88 8.39
N LEU A 42 19.36 1.44 7.56
CA LEU A 42 19.19 0.37 6.59
C LEU A 42 19.80 -0.96 7.04
N GLY A 43 20.50 -0.96 8.18
CA GLY A 43 21.28 -2.11 8.65
C GLY A 43 22.59 -2.28 7.89
N GLN A 44 23.10 -3.49 7.86
CA GLN A 44 24.34 -3.80 7.16
C GLN A 44 24.08 -3.92 5.66
N GLU A 45 24.98 -3.39 4.83
CA GLU A 45 24.85 -3.37 3.36
C GLU A 45 24.68 -4.78 2.79
N LYS A 46 25.42 -5.77 3.29
CA LYS A 46 25.31 -7.17 2.85
C LYS A 46 23.99 -7.86 3.21
N GLU A 47 23.20 -7.28 4.11
CA GLU A 47 21.88 -7.77 4.53
C GLU A 47 20.74 -6.95 3.91
N CYS A 48 21.07 -5.95 3.09
CA CYS A 48 20.08 -5.08 2.42
C CYS A 48 19.37 -5.86 1.32
N ASN A 49 18.21 -6.38 1.65
CA ASN A 49 17.31 -7.13 0.77
C ASN A 49 15.90 -6.53 0.77
N SER A 50 14.98 -7.15 0.05
CA SER A 50 13.58 -6.70 -0.05
C SER A 50 12.90 -6.53 1.32
N LYS A 51 13.16 -7.41 2.29
CA LYS A 51 12.60 -7.32 3.64
C LYS A 51 13.16 -6.12 4.39
N ALA A 52 14.48 -5.93 4.35
CA ALA A 52 15.13 -4.79 5.01
C ALA A 52 14.64 -3.46 4.42
N PHE A 53 14.52 -3.36 3.09
CA PHE A 53 13.99 -2.19 2.42
C PHE A 53 12.56 -1.85 2.86
N ARG A 54 11.66 -2.84 2.89
CA ARG A 54 10.29 -2.65 3.37
C ARG A 54 10.24 -2.17 4.81
N THR A 55 11.08 -2.73 5.69
CA THR A 55 11.19 -2.30 7.08
C THR A 55 11.62 -0.84 7.17
N ALA A 56 12.64 -0.44 6.40
CA ALA A 56 13.12 0.94 6.38
C ALA A 56 12.05 1.92 5.90
N VAL A 57 11.34 1.60 4.82
CA VAL A 57 10.22 2.42 4.31
C VAL A 57 9.10 2.56 5.35
N LEU A 58 8.68 1.45 5.98
CA LEU A 58 7.64 1.47 7.03
C LEU A 58 8.06 2.31 8.23
N SER A 59 9.32 2.17 8.68
CA SER A 59 9.86 2.96 9.80
C SER A 59 9.90 4.45 9.45
N ALA A 60 10.32 4.80 8.23
CA ALA A 60 10.32 6.17 7.75
C ALA A 60 8.89 6.75 7.73
N MET A 61 7.94 6.04 7.14
CA MET A 61 6.54 6.48 7.08
C MET A 61 5.92 6.65 8.46
N ASN A 62 6.13 5.68 9.37
CA ASN A 62 5.62 5.76 10.74
C ASN A 62 6.23 6.93 11.54
N ALA A 63 7.51 7.23 11.32
CA ALA A 63 8.15 8.40 11.95
C ALA A 63 7.55 9.71 11.40
N LEU A 64 7.34 9.82 10.08
CA LEU A 64 6.74 11.00 9.44
C LEU A 64 5.30 11.23 9.88
N LEU A 65 4.49 10.19 10.01
CA LEU A 65 3.08 10.28 10.41
C LEU A 65 2.88 10.78 11.84
N ARG A 66 3.93 10.75 12.67
CA ARG A 66 3.93 11.35 14.03
C ARG A 66 4.30 12.83 14.04
N THR A 67 4.46 13.43 12.88
CA THR A 67 4.88 14.81 12.72
C THR A 67 3.83 15.59 11.95
N ALA A 68 3.89 16.93 12.00
CA ALA A 68 3.07 17.84 11.20
C ALA A 68 3.65 18.06 9.79
N VAL A 69 4.35 17.07 9.20
CA VAL A 69 4.90 17.16 7.85
C VAL A 69 3.80 16.89 6.83
N SER A 70 3.60 17.80 5.88
CA SER A 70 2.63 17.65 4.80
C SER A 70 3.21 17.05 3.51
N GLU A 71 4.48 17.31 3.24
CA GLU A 71 5.18 16.83 2.04
C GLU A 71 6.55 16.27 2.40
N VAL A 72 6.94 15.20 1.73
CA VAL A 72 8.26 14.58 1.89
C VAL A 72 8.89 14.24 0.53
N GLY A 73 10.18 14.52 0.40
CA GLY A 73 11.04 14.01 -0.67
C GLY A 73 11.72 12.73 -0.22
N LEU A 74 11.64 11.66 -1.01
CA LEU A 74 12.16 10.35 -0.67
C LEU A 74 13.35 10.00 -1.56
N PHE A 75 14.49 9.70 -0.94
CA PHE A 75 15.77 9.36 -1.58
C PHE A 75 16.19 7.90 -1.38
N LEU A 76 15.32 7.05 -0.79
CA LEU A 76 15.64 5.64 -0.52
C LEU A 76 15.73 4.77 -1.78
N LEU A 77 15.36 5.30 -2.95
CA LEU A 77 15.34 4.53 -4.20
C LEU A 77 16.73 4.21 -4.76
N ASP A 78 17.75 4.99 -4.38
CA ASP A 78 19.15 4.76 -4.81
C ASP A 78 19.83 3.60 -4.05
N VAL A 79 19.19 3.10 -2.98
CA VAL A 79 19.70 1.95 -2.23
C VAL A 79 19.74 0.70 -3.11
N SER A 80 20.93 0.09 -3.22
CA SER A 80 21.11 -1.17 -3.95
C SER A 80 20.49 -2.33 -3.17
N LEU A 81 19.66 -3.14 -3.83
CA LEU A 81 19.12 -4.38 -3.32
C LEU A 81 19.65 -5.55 -4.14
N LYS A 82 19.99 -6.65 -3.48
CA LYS A 82 20.52 -7.85 -4.17
C LYS A 82 19.47 -8.60 -4.97
N ASP A 83 18.21 -8.50 -4.56
CA ASP A 83 17.10 -9.34 -5.02
C ASP A 83 15.99 -8.56 -5.74
N ARG A 84 16.12 -7.22 -5.88
CA ARG A 84 15.07 -6.38 -6.46
C ARG A 84 15.63 -5.18 -7.22
N ASP A 85 14.91 -4.82 -8.27
CA ASP A 85 15.21 -3.66 -9.13
C ASP A 85 14.57 -2.34 -8.63
N LEU A 86 14.82 -1.28 -9.36
CA LEU A 86 14.26 0.04 -9.08
C LEU A 86 12.73 0.07 -9.25
N SER A 87 12.18 -0.63 -10.23
CA SER A 87 10.74 -0.72 -10.48
C SER A 87 10.02 -1.31 -9.27
N TRP A 88 10.53 -2.41 -8.72
CA TRP A 88 10.00 -3.02 -7.51
C TRP A 88 10.08 -2.07 -6.30
N LYS A 89 11.21 -1.36 -6.12
CA LYS A 89 11.37 -0.40 -5.00
C LYS A 89 10.32 0.71 -5.05
N ILE A 90 10.08 1.27 -6.23
CA ILE A 90 9.07 2.32 -6.44
C ILE A 90 7.66 1.80 -6.12
N SER A 91 7.30 0.65 -6.70
CA SER A 91 5.98 0.04 -6.50
C SER A 91 5.75 -0.30 -5.01
N GLN A 92 6.73 -0.90 -4.33
CA GLN A 92 6.64 -1.23 -2.91
C GLN A 92 6.54 0.02 -2.03
N THR A 93 7.32 1.06 -2.32
CA THR A 93 7.27 2.30 -1.55
C THR A 93 5.91 2.99 -1.68
N ALA A 94 5.35 3.05 -2.90
CA ALA A 94 4.03 3.62 -3.14
C ALA A 94 2.93 2.85 -2.41
N MET A 95 2.99 1.51 -2.44
CA MET A 95 2.06 0.64 -1.73
C MET A 95 2.15 0.84 -0.21
N LEU A 96 3.35 0.77 0.36
CA LEU A 96 3.56 0.90 1.81
C LEU A 96 3.19 2.29 2.33
N ALA A 97 3.55 3.35 1.60
CA ALA A 97 3.15 4.72 1.96
C ALA A 97 1.63 4.88 2.01
N SER A 98 0.92 4.31 1.03
CA SER A 98 -0.55 4.33 1.00
C SER A 98 -1.16 3.48 2.13
N GLU A 99 -0.53 2.36 2.48
CA GLU A 99 -0.97 1.49 3.56
C GLU A 99 -0.83 2.15 4.94
N CYS A 100 0.26 2.88 5.16
CA CYS A 100 0.51 3.56 6.43
C CYS A 100 -0.51 4.67 6.75
N VAL A 101 -1.12 5.29 5.74
CA VAL A 101 -2.16 6.33 5.92
C VAL A 101 -3.58 5.75 5.89
N TYR A 102 -3.72 4.42 5.73
CA TYR A 102 -5.02 3.79 5.70
C TYR A 102 -5.73 3.89 7.05
N ARG A 103 -6.99 4.34 7.02
CA ARG A 103 -7.89 4.39 8.18
C ARG A 103 -9.27 3.88 7.76
N PHE A 104 -9.95 3.23 8.70
CA PHE A 104 -11.35 2.82 8.54
C PHE A 104 -12.22 3.60 9.51
N ASP A 105 -12.83 4.67 9.03
CA ASP A 105 -13.68 5.57 9.82
C ASP A 105 -15.16 5.54 9.38
N ALA A 106 -15.51 4.64 8.44
CA ALA A 106 -16.84 4.61 7.82
C ALA A 106 -18.02 4.40 8.80
N LEU A 107 -17.75 3.80 9.98
CA LEU A 107 -18.78 3.51 10.99
C LEU A 107 -18.65 4.40 12.24
N LYS A 108 -17.73 5.36 12.23
CA LYS A 108 -17.54 6.28 13.36
C LYS A 108 -18.34 7.58 13.12
N SER A 109 -19.03 8.05 14.16
CA SER A 109 -19.73 9.34 14.14
C SER A 109 -18.75 10.53 14.10
N LYS A 110 -17.56 10.36 14.66
CA LYS A 110 -16.44 11.30 14.60
C LYS A 110 -15.16 10.51 14.38
N SER A 111 -14.31 10.98 13.48
CA SER A 111 -12.96 10.42 13.34
C SER A 111 -12.16 10.71 14.61
N GLU A 112 -11.62 9.68 15.26
CA GLU A 112 -10.75 9.84 16.42
C GLU A 112 -9.34 10.22 15.97
N GLY A 113 -8.78 11.23 16.61
CA GLY A 113 -7.44 11.75 16.35
C GLY A 113 -7.34 12.60 15.08
N ASP A 114 -6.22 13.29 14.95
CA ASP A 114 -5.94 14.14 13.80
C ASP A 114 -5.70 13.29 12.55
N LEU A 115 -6.18 13.77 11.41
CA LEU A 115 -5.82 13.19 10.13
C LEU A 115 -4.30 13.34 9.93
N PRO A 116 -3.63 12.33 9.32
CA PRO A 116 -2.23 12.47 8.97
C PRO A 116 -2.01 13.73 8.14
N SER A 117 -1.08 14.58 8.57
CA SER A 117 -0.74 15.80 7.83
C SER A 117 -0.07 15.49 6.49
N LEU A 118 0.58 14.33 6.38
CA LEU A 118 1.29 13.91 5.18
C LEU A 118 0.31 13.60 4.04
N ASN A 119 0.38 14.41 3.00
CA ASN A 119 -0.49 14.32 1.82
C ASN A 119 0.28 14.11 0.51
N LYS A 120 1.62 14.32 0.51
CA LYS A 120 2.42 14.19 -0.69
C LYS A 120 3.77 13.54 -0.40
N VAL A 121 4.08 12.49 -1.18
CA VAL A 121 5.40 11.84 -1.22
C VAL A 121 5.97 11.99 -2.62
N THR A 122 7.11 12.65 -2.73
CA THR A 122 7.83 12.85 -4.01
C THR A 122 9.00 11.89 -4.07
N PHE A 123 9.06 11.07 -5.12
CA PHE A 123 10.15 10.16 -5.36
C PHE A 123 11.21 10.84 -6.22
N TYR A 124 12.45 10.87 -5.72
CA TYR A 124 13.59 11.37 -6.47
C TYR A 124 14.30 10.21 -7.16
N LEU A 125 14.64 10.41 -8.41
CA LEU A 125 15.37 9.47 -9.24
C LEU A 125 16.73 10.08 -9.58
N SER A 126 17.79 9.30 -9.51
CA SER A 126 19.15 9.70 -9.86
C SER A 126 19.34 9.95 -11.37
N ASP A 127 18.54 9.28 -12.22
CA ASP A 127 18.58 9.41 -13.66
C ASP A 127 17.18 9.55 -14.27
N ARG A 128 17.04 10.58 -15.12
CA ARG A 128 15.80 10.87 -15.87
C ARG A 128 15.43 9.76 -16.86
N ALA A 129 16.38 8.96 -17.31
CA ALA A 129 16.14 7.82 -18.20
C ALA A 129 15.13 6.81 -17.59
N TYR A 130 15.05 6.71 -16.27
CA TYR A 130 14.14 5.80 -15.58
C TYR A 130 12.72 6.35 -15.40
N LEU A 131 12.42 7.59 -15.79
CA LEU A 131 11.15 8.26 -15.49
C LEU A 131 9.93 7.47 -15.96
N LYS A 132 9.93 7.04 -17.24
CA LYS A 132 8.81 6.27 -17.81
C LYS A 132 8.55 4.95 -17.07
N MET A 133 9.60 4.23 -16.74
CA MET A 133 9.51 3.01 -15.96
C MET A 133 9.00 3.29 -14.53
N ALA A 134 9.48 4.37 -13.92
CA ALA A 134 9.09 4.79 -12.58
C ALA A 134 7.60 5.17 -12.50
N GLU A 135 7.06 5.85 -13.51
CA GLU A 135 5.63 6.19 -13.60
C GLU A 135 4.76 4.92 -13.66
N ILE A 136 5.17 3.93 -14.46
CA ILE A 136 4.48 2.63 -14.54
C ILE A 136 4.52 1.91 -13.18
N ALA A 137 5.69 1.83 -12.57
CA ALA A 137 5.86 1.18 -11.27
C ALA A 137 5.07 1.89 -10.15
N LEU A 138 5.03 3.22 -10.16
CA LEU A 138 4.22 4.02 -9.24
C LEU A 138 2.73 3.73 -9.42
N ALA A 139 2.25 3.68 -10.67
CA ALA A 139 0.86 3.34 -10.98
C ALA A 139 0.50 1.94 -10.49
N GLN A 140 1.38 0.95 -10.68
CA GLN A 140 1.22 -0.41 -10.17
C GLN A 140 1.14 -0.45 -8.65
N GLY A 141 2.06 0.22 -7.94
CA GLY A 141 2.04 0.28 -6.48
C GLY A 141 0.77 0.91 -5.92
N LYS A 142 0.29 2.00 -6.54
CA LYS A 142 -1.00 2.63 -6.21
C LYS A 142 -2.19 1.71 -6.46
N ALA A 143 -2.20 0.96 -7.57
CA ALA A 143 -3.27 0.04 -7.89
C ALA A 143 -3.36 -1.12 -6.88
N ILE A 144 -2.20 -1.67 -6.47
CA ILE A 144 -2.14 -2.70 -5.42
C ILE A 144 -2.67 -2.14 -4.09
N ALA A 145 -2.21 -0.94 -3.69
CA ALA A 145 -2.67 -0.30 -2.47
C ALA A 145 -4.19 -0.05 -2.47
N GLN A 146 -4.75 0.35 -3.61
CA GLN A 146 -6.19 0.54 -3.78
C GLN A 146 -6.96 -0.78 -3.62
N GLY A 147 -6.46 -1.87 -4.19
CA GLY A 147 -7.03 -3.21 -4.01
C GLY A 147 -6.98 -3.67 -2.54
N MET A 148 -5.84 -3.46 -1.88
CA MET A 148 -5.69 -3.75 -0.45
C MET A 148 -6.64 -2.92 0.41
N LYS A 149 -6.84 -1.64 0.07
CA LYS A 149 -7.81 -0.77 0.75
C LYS A 149 -9.22 -1.33 0.63
N VAL A 150 -9.66 -1.73 -0.57
CA VAL A 150 -10.98 -2.33 -0.79
C VAL A 150 -11.16 -3.59 0.07
N ALA A 151 -10.18 -4.48 0.10
CA ALA A 151 -10.24 -5.69 0.92
C ALA A 151 -10.32 -5.37 2.42
N LYS A 152 -9.51 -4.42 2.91
CA LYS A 152 -9.55 -3.96 4.31
C LYS A 152 -10.88 -3.29 4.65
N ASP A 153 -11.42 -2.44 3.79
CA ASP A 153 -12.71 -1.79 4.00
C ASP A 153 -13.83 -2.82 4.15
N LEU A 154 -13.86 -3.84 3.28
CA LEU A 154 -14.84 -4.92 3.36
C LEU A 154 -14.69 -5.78 4.62
N GLY A 155 -13.44 -6.11 5.01
CA GLY A 155 -13.16 -6.89 6.21
C GLY A 155 -13.45 -6.16 7.52
N ASN A 156 -13.39 -4.82 7.53
CA ASN A 156 -13.66 -3.99 8.70
C ASN A 156 -15.15 -3.61 8.86
N LEU A 157 -15.96 -3.84 7.83
CA LEU A 157 -17.41 -3.60 7.94
C LEU A 157 -18.07 -4.57 8.90
N ALA A 158 -19.06 -4.09 9.64
CA ALA A 158 -19.89 -4.94 10.51
C ALA A 158 -20.69 -5.96 9.68
N PRO A 159 -20.93 -7.20 10.21
CA PRO A 159 -21.54 -8.29 9.45
C PRO A 159 -22.99 -8.01 9.04
N ASN A 160 -23.71 -7.14 9.76
CA ASN A 160 -25.05 -6.68 9.38
C ASN A 160 -25.04 -5.74 8.16
N ILE A 161 -23.89 -5.16 7.80
CA ILE A 161 -23.71 -4.32 6.62
C ILE A 161 -23.05 -5.15 5.49
N CYS A 162 -21.92 -5.81 5.79
CA CYS A 162 -21.17 -6.61 4.81
C CYS A 162 -21.82 -7.99 4.62
N THR A 163 -23.06 -8.00 4.13
CA THR A 163 -23.82 -9.20 3.79
C THR A 163 -23.42 -9.74 2.41
N PRO A 164 -23.78 -11.00 2.06
CA PRO A 164 -23.54 -11.52 0.70
C PRO A 164 -24.14 -10.63 -0.41
N SER A 165 -25.31 -10.03 -0.18
CA SER A 165 -25.92 -9.08 -1.13
C SER A 165 -25.14 -7.79 -1.25
N TYR A 166 -24.56 -7.28 -0.16
CA TYR A 166 -23.68 -6.12 -0.19
C TYR A 166 -22.40 -6.41 -0.99
N LEU A 167 -21.76 -7.56 -0.75
CA LEU A 167 -20.57 -7.98 -1.50
C LEU A 167 -20.86 -8.12 -3.01
N ALA A 168 -22.03 -8.71 -3.37
CA ALA A 168 -22.45 -8.82 -4.75
C ALA A 168 -22.61 -7.46 -5.41
N LYS A 169 -23.24 -6.50 -4.73
CA LYS A 169 -23.38 -5.12 -5.23
C LYS A 169 -22.01 -4.46 -5.42
N ARG A 170 -21.12 -4.57 -4.43
CA ARG A 170 -19.76 -4.02 -4.54
C ARG A 170 -18.97 -4.61 -5.70
N ALA A 171 -19.11 -5.93 -5.94
CA ALA A 171 -18.50 -6.60 -7.09
C ALA A 171 -19.02 -6.06 -8.41
N VAL A 172 -20.35 -5.86 -8.54
CA VAL A 172 -20.95 -5.26 -9.74
C VAL A 172 -20.48 -3.83 -9.98
N ASP A 173 -20.39 -3.01 -8.93
CA ASP A 173 -19.90 -1.63 -9.02
C ASP A 173 -18.43 -1.59 -9.43
N MET A 174 -17.60 -2.48 -8.87
CA MET A 174 -16.21 -2.65 -9.25
C MET A 174 -16.07 -3.13 -10.70
N GLY A 175 -16.94 -4.04 -11.14
CA GLY A 175 -16.99 -4.51 -12.52
C GLY A 175 -17.19 -3.37 -13.52
N LYS A 176 -18.12 -2.45 -13.22
CA LYS A 176 -18.38 -1.26 -14.05
C LYS A 176 -17.18 -0.31 -14.10
N SER A 177 -16.56 -0.03 -12.94
CA SER A 177 -15.44 0.93 -12.87
C SER A 177 -14.12 0.40 -13.44
N HIS A 178 -13.90 -0.91 -13.39
CA HIS A 178 -12.65 -1.55 -13.82
C HIS A 178 -12.78 -2.47 -15.04
N LYS A 179 -13.94 -2.42 -15.74
CA LYS A 179 -14.20 -3.22 -16.94
C LYS A 179 -14.04 -4.73 -16.71
N LEU A 180 -14.47 -5.21 -15.52
CA LEU A 180 -14.51 -6.64 -15.22
C LEU A 180 -15.87 -7.19 -15.64
N LYS A 181 -15.88 -8.45 -16.11
CA LYS A 181 -17.11 -9.18 -16.27
C LYS A 181 -17.49 -9.76 -14.91
N VAL A 182 -18.68 -9.41 -14.43
CA VAL A 182 -19.18 -9.87 -13.13
C VAL A 182 -20.42 -10.70 -13.35
N SER A 183 -20.45 -11.90 -12.76
CA SER A 183 -21.60 -12.78 -12.70
C SER A 183 -21.94 -13.04 -11.24
N VAL A 184 -23.22 -12.84 -10.91
CA VAL A 184 -23.73 -13.09 -9.55
C VAL A 184 -24.84 -14.11 -9.65
N LEU A 185 -24.66 -15.29 -9.04
CA LEU A 185 -25.70 -16.31 -8.93
C LEU A 185 -26.40 -16.19 -7.58
N GLY A 186 -27.72 -16.17 -7.59
CA GLY A 186 -28.54 -16.30 -6.43
C GLY A 186 -28.90 -17.75 -6.11
N GLN A 187 -29.72 -17.97 -5.11
CA GLN A 187 -30.11 -19.31 -4.68
C GLN A 187 -30.74 -20.15 -5.80
N LYS A 188 -31.68 -19.58 -6.55
CA LYS A 188 -32.38 -20.29 -7.63
C LYS A 188 -31.46 -20.76 -8.76
N GLU A 189 -30.47 -19.92 -9.13
CA GLU A 189 -29.47 -20.28 -10.14
C GLU A 189 -28.55 -21.39 -9.62
N MET A 190 -28.13 -21.33 -8.35
CA MET A 190 -27.30 -22.35 -7.71
C MET A 190 -28.03 -23.67 -7.55
N GLU A 191 -29.35 -23.66 -7.26
CA GLU A 191 -30.20 -24.85 -7.23
C GLU A 191 -30.26 -25.55 -8.61
N LYS A 192 -30.48 -24.76 -9.68
CA LYS A 192 -30.46 -25.29 -11.07
C LYS A 192 -29.11 -25.91 -11.43
N LEU A 193 -28.01 -25.37 -10.91
CA LEU A 193 -26.66 -25.89 -11.10
C LEU A 193 -26.30 -27.03 -10.14
N LYS A 194 -27.23 -27.49 -9.29
CA LYS A 194 -27.08 -28.58 -8.31
C LYS A 194 -25.94 -28.34 -7.31
N MET A 195 -25.71 -27.06 -6.91
CA MET A 195 -24.67 -26.67 -5.94
C MET A 195 -25.12 -26.95 -4.49
N GLY A 196 -25.46 -28.21 -4.19
CA GLY A 196 -26.10 -28.61 -2.94
C GLY A 196 -25.23 -28.35 -1.70
N ALA A 197 -23.93 -28.59 -1.77
CA ALA A 197 -23.01 -28.38 -0.66
C ALA A 197 -22.96 -26.91 -0.22
N LEU A 198 -22.83 -25.98 -1.19
CA LEU A 198 -22.84 -24.55 -0.91
C LEU A 198 -24.16 -24.09 -0.31
N LEU A 199 -25.28 -24.56 -0.87
CA LEU A 199 -26.62 -24.23 -0.41
C LEU A 199 -26.92 -24.81 0.98
N ALA A 200 -26.39 -26.00 1.31
CA ALA A 200 -26.54 -26.61 2.63
C ALA A 200 -25.88 -25.73 3.71
N VAL A 201 -24.67 -25.22 3.47
CA VAL A 201 -24.00 -24.27 4.40
C VAL A 201 -24.79 -22.98 4.52
N ALA A 202 -25.32 -22.46 3.41
CA ALA A 202 -26.07 -21.21 3.39
C ALA A 202 -27.39 -21.27 4.17
N LYS A 203 -27.99 -22.45 4.38
CA LYS A 203 -29.23 -22.63 5.13
C LYS A 203 -29.15 -22.15 6.60
N GLY A 204 -27.96 -22.06 7.16
CA GLY A 204 -27.73 -21.53 8.52
C GLY A 204 -27.86 -19.99 8.64
N SER A 205 -28.09 -19.29 7.54
CA SER A 205 -28.19 -17.82 7.51
C SER A 205 -29.55 -17.36 6.99
N HIS A 206 -30.06 -16.27 7.56
CA HIS A 206 -31.22 -15.56 7.01
C HIS A 206 -30.86 -14.70 5.79
N GLN A 207 -29.57 -14.49 5.54
CA GLN A 207 -29.11 -13.73 4.37
C GLN A 207 -29.09 -14.61 3.11
N PRO A 208 -29.60 -14.10 1.96
CA PRO A 208 -29.62 -14.89 0.75
C PRO A 208 -28.19 -15.21 0.26
N ALA A 209 -27.95 -16.49 -0.04
CA ALA A 209 -26.67 -16.93 -0.60
C ALA A 209 -26.37 -16.25 -1.93
N LYS A 210 -25.10 -15.94 -2.15
CA LYS A 210 -24.58 -15.37 -3.41
C LYS A 210 -23.28 -16.09 -3.80
N LEU A 211 -23.16 -16.45 -5.07
CA LEU A 211 -21.90 -16.82 -5.69
C LEU A 211 -21.49 -15.70 -6.63
N ILE A 212 -20.30 -15.13 -6.40
CA ILE A 212 -19.81 -13.97 -7.14
C ILE A 212 -18.58 -14.39 -7.93
N ALA A 213 -18.64 -14.27 -9.26
CA ALA A 213 -17.51 -14.50 -10.14
C ALA A 213 -17.10 -13.18 -10.81
N LEU A 214 -15.80 -12.85 -10.69
CA LEU A 214 -15.18 -11.69 -11.32
C LEU A 214 -14.16 -12.19 -12.34
N GLU A 215 -14.33 -11.82 -13.60
CA GLU A 215 -13.47 -12.22 -14.70
C GLU A 215 -12.73 -10.99 -15.24
N TYR A 216 -11.40 -11.01 -15.18
CA TYR A 216 -10.52 -10.03 -15.80
C TYR A 216 -9.87 -10.62 -17.05
N ARG A 217 -10.05 -9.95 -18.19
CA ARG A 217 -9.48 -10.36 -19.49
C ARG A 217 -8.39 -9.39 -19.90
N GLY A 218 -7.21 -9.53 -19.27
CA GLY A 218 -6.06 -8.66 -19.54
C GLY A 218 -5.08 -9.19 -20.59
N LEU A 219 -5.23 -10.45 -20.98
CA LEU A 219 -4.34 -11.13 -21.93
C LEU A 219 -5.10 -11.65 -23.16
N ALA A 220 -4.36 -12.15 -24.15
CA ALA A 220 -4.93 -12.79 -25.33
C ALA A 220 -5.77 -14.02 -24.95
N LYS A 221 -6.80 -14.33 -25.76
CA LYS A 221 -7.72 -15.46 -25.50
C LYS A 221 -7.05 -16.82 -25.43
N THR A 222 -5.81 -16.95 -25.92
CA THR A 222 -5.02 -18.19 -25.93
C THR A 222 -4.36 -18.51 -24.59
N GLU A 223 -4.26 -17.52 -23.70
CA GLU A 223 -3.65 -17.72 -22.37
C GLU A 223 -4.64 -18.40 -21.42
N LYS A 224 -4.15 -19.35 -20.63
CA LYS A 224 -4.96 -20.02 -19.62
C LYS A 224 -5.28 -19.06 -18.48
N PRO A 225 -6.54 -19.02 -17.98
CA PRO A 225 -6.88 -18.21 -16.85
C PRO A 225 -6.20 -18.69 -15.56
N ILE A 226 -5.88 -17.77 -14.68
CA ILE A 226 -5.55 -18.05 -13.27
C ILE A 226 -6.86 -17.99 -12.50
N VAL A 227 -7.18 -19.03 -11.73
CA VAL A 227 -8.40 -19.13 -10.92
C VAL A 227 -8.04 -19.12 -9.44
#